data_83daad18e715ae6cd9eacc35189e08f7
#
_entry.id   83daad18e715ae6cd9eacc35189e08f7
#
_cell.length_a   1.000
_cell.length_b   1.000
_cell.length_c   1.000
_cell.angle_alpha   90.00
_cell.angle_beta   90.00
_cell.angle_gamma   90.00
#
_symmetry.space_group_name_H-M   'P 1'
#
loop_
_entity.id
_entity.type
_entity.pdbx_description
1 polymer ?
#
loop_
_entity_poly.entity_id
_entity_poly.type
_entity_poly.pdbx_seq_one_letter_code
_entity_poly.pdbx_strand_id
1 'polypeptide(L)'
;MKDTNCVFCKIINKEIPTTPVFEDDDLIVIKDRDPKAPVHLLIMPKTHVANLDSVTPENNDILVKILMRAKEVAKEYNTQGKYKIVTNVGELAGQTVFHMHFHLLGGWESKEQVESQLKQI
;
A
#
# COMPACT_ATOMS: atom_id res chain seq x y z
N MET A 1 -12.12 -5.63 -11.68
CA MET A 1 -12.66 -4.70 -12.67
C MET A 1 -11.96 -3.35 -12.55
N LYS A 2 -11.70 -2.69 -13.67
CA LYS A 2 -10.98 -1.42 -13.67
C LYS A 2 -11.94 -0.25 -13.49
N ASP A 3 -11.47 0.79 -12.81
CA ASP A 3 -12.17 2.06 -12.72
C ASP A 3 -11.36 3.09 -13.51
N THR A 4 -11.94 3.67 -14.54
CA THR A 4 -11.24 4.60 -15.43
C THR A 4 -10.83 5.90 -14.75
N ASN A 5 -11.45 6.23 -13.60
CA ASN A 5 -11.08 7.42 -12.82
C ASN A 5 -10.09 7.12 -11.69
N CYS A 6 -9.70 5.86 -11.52
CA CYS A 6 -8.81 5.46 -10.44
C CYS A 6 -7.35 5.67 -10.85
N VAL A 7 -6.62 6.51 -10.10
CA VAL A 7 -5.21 6.79 -10.37
C VAL A 7 -4.37 5.52 -10.29
N PHE A 8 -4.67 4.62 -9.34
CA PHE A 8 -3.92 3.37 -9.20
C PHE A 8 -4.21 2.41 -10.35
N CYS A 9 -5.46 2.35 -10.83
CA CYS A 9 -5.76 1.58 -12.04
C CYS A 9 -4.97 2.09 -13.24
N LYS A 10 -4.81 3.41 -13.34
CA LYS A 10 -4.03 4.01 -14.42
C LYS A 10 -2.54 3.63 -14.33
N ILE A 11 -2.00 3.57 -13.13
CA ILE A 11 -0.63 3.12 -12.91
C ILE A 11 -0.48 1.66 -13.29
N ILE A 12 -1.41 0.81 -12.85
CA ILE A 12 -1.44 -0.62 -13.14
C ILE A 12 -1.49 -0.87 -14.66
N ASN A 13 -2.28 -0.05 -15.37
CA ASN A 13 -2.46 -0.17 -16.81
C ASN A 13 -1.39 0.54 -17.63
N LYS A 14 -0.35 1.08 -16.98
CA LYS A 14 0.76 1.79 -17.64
C LYS A 14 0.34 3.10 -18.32
N GLU A 15 -0.81 3.66 -17.94
CA GLU A 15 -1.25 4.97 -18.43
C GLU A 15 -0.49 6.10 -17.76
N ILE A 16 -0.07 5.89 -16.51
CA ILE A 16 0.79 6.80 -15.76
C ILE A 16 2.12 6.09 -15.56
N PRO A 17 3.23 6.65 -16.07
CA PRO A 17 4.55 6.02 -15.92
C PRO A 17 4.93 5.91 -14.44
N THR A 18 5.33 4.73 -14.03
CA THR A 18 5.75 4.46 -12.66
C THR A 18 6.71 3.27 -12.70
N THR A 19 7.80 3.35 -11.96
CA THR A 19 8.72 2.23 -11.82
C THR A 19 8.33 1.48 -10.55
N PRO A 20 7.72 0.29 -10.64
CA PRO A 20 7.30 -0.43 -9.45
C PRO A 20 8.49 -1.00 -8.69
N VAL A 21 8.34 -1.10 -7.36
CA VAL A 21 9.27 -1.82 -6.50
C VAL A 21 9.13 -3.32 -6.75
N PHE A 22 7.90 -3.76 -6.96
CA PHE A 22 7.56 -5.15 -7.24
C PHE A 22 6.28 -5.19 -8.06
N GLU A 23 6.16 -6.18 -8.93
CA GLU A 23 4.94 -6.38 -9.70
C GLU A 23 4.83 -7.85 -10.11
N ASP A 24 3.64 -8.43 -9.95
CA ASP A 24 3.31 -9.75 -10.50
C ASP A 24 1.89 -9.68 -11.07
N ASP A 25 1.26 -10.84 -11.30
CA ASP A 25 -0.07 -10.88 -11.90
C ASP A 25 -1.14 -10.32 -10.97
N ASP A 26 -0.93 -10.36 -9.66
CA ASP A 26 -1.94 -10.03 -8.67
C ASP A 26 -1.72 -8.70 -7.98
N LEU A 27 -0.46 -8.30 -7.80
CA LEU A 27 -0.08 -7.16 -6.98
C LEU A 27 0.88 -6.23 -7.69
N ILE A 28 0.89 -4.97 -7.24
CA ILE A 28 1.94 -4.02 -7.56
C ILE A 28 2.32 -3.27 -6.28
N VAL A 29 3.62 -3.03 -6.11
CA VAL A 29 4.15 -2.25 -5.00
C VAL A 29 4.88 -1.04 -5.59
N ILE A 30 4.52 0.14 -5.10
CA ILE A 30 5.12 1.39 -5.56
C ILE A 30 5.54 2.24 -4.37
N LYS A 31 6.42 3.21 -4.62
CA LYS A 31 6.79 4.19 -3.59
C LYS A 31 5.70 5.25 -3.50
N ASP A 32 5.36 5.68 -2.28
CA ASP A 32 4.45 6.80 -2.10
C ASP A 32 5.12 8.08 -2.58
N ARG A 33 4.39 8.90 -3.32
CA ARG A 33 4.91 10.16 -3.88
C ARG A 33 5.10 11.25 -2.83
N ASP A 34 4.38 11.12 -1.71
CA ASP A 34 4.46 12.06 -0.59
C ASP A 34 4.73 11.26 0.68
N PRO A 35 5.96 10.77 0.85
CA PRO A 35 6.26 9.81 1.92
C PRO A 35 6.11 10.43 3.30
N LYS A 36 5.50 9.64 4.20
CA LYS A 36 5.31 10.00 5.60
C LYS A 36 6.31 9.30 6.52
N ALA A 37 7.27 8.57 5.93
CA ALA A 37 8.31 7.85 6.66
C ALA A 37 9.52 7.74 5.75
N PRO A 38 10.74 7.46 6.28
CA PRO A 38 11.91 7.25 5.41
C PRO A 38 11.71 6.15 4.37
N VAL A 39 10.97 5.09 4.73
CA VAL A 39 10.49 4.09 3.78
C VAL A 39 8.97 4.13 3.82
N HIS A 40 8.34 4.41 2.69
CA HIS A 40 6.89 4.47 2.58
C HIS A 40 6.48 3.87 1.25
N LEU A 41 5.99 2.64 1.29
CA LEU A 41 5.59 1.88 0.11
C LEU A 41 4.09 1.65 0.13
N LEU A 42 3.50 1.49 -1.04
CA LEU A 42 2.09 1.16 -1.21
C LEU A 42 1.99 -0.21 -1.87
N ILE A 43 1.23 -1.11 -1.26
CA ILE A 43 1.00 -2.46 -1.78
C ILE A 43 -0.48 -2.55 -2.12
N MET A 44 -0.80 -2.89 -3.35
CA MET A 44 -2.17 -2.89 -3.81
C MET A 44 -2.46 -4.04 -4.76
N PRO A 45 -3.70 -4.53 -4.78
CA PRO A 45 -4.10 -5.53 -5.78
C PRO A 45 -4.25 -4.88 -7.14
N LYS A 46 -3.99 -5.64 -8.20
CA LYS A 46 -4.22 -5.15 -9.57
C LYS A 46 -5.71 -5.10 -9.89
N THR A 47 -6.50 -5.99 -9.29
CA THR A 47 -7.95 -5.94 -9.40
C THR A 47 -8.47 -4.77 -8.57
N HIS A 48 -9.35 -3.97 -9.14
CA HIS A 48 -9.90 -2.81 -8.43
C HIS A 48 -10.87 -3.27 -7.33
N VAL A 49 -10.51 -2.96 -6.08
CA VAL A 49 -11.34 -3.16 -4.89
C VAL A 49 -11.25 -1.85 -4.12
N ALA A 50 -12.38 -1.27 -3.74
CA ALA A 50 -12.38 0.06 -3.15
C ALA A 50 -11.61 0.13 -1.83
N ASN A 51 -11.86 -0.82 -0.93
CA ASN A 51 -11.21 -0.89 0.38
C ASN A 51 -11.49 -2.25 1.02
N LEU A 52 -11.01 -2.43 2.26
CA LEU A 52 -11.16 -3.69 2.98
C LEU A 52 -12.61 -4.14 3.12
N ASP A 53 -13.54 -3.20 3.30
CA ASP A 53 -14.95 -3.55 3.46
C ASP A 53 -15.56 -4.16 2.19
N SER A 54 -14.91 -3.96 1.05
CA SER A 54 -15.36 -4.52 -0.23
C SER A 54 -14.81 -5.93 -0.48
N VAL A 55 -13.92 -6.41 0.37
CA VAL A 55 -13.37 -7.76 0.24
C VAL A 55 -14.39 -8.76 0.75
N THR A 56 -14.57 -9.87 0.01
CA THR A 56 -15.55 -10.91 0.32
C THR A 56 -14.84 -12.25 0.44
N PRO A 57 -15.51 -13.31 0.96
CA PRO A 57 -14.89 -14.63 1.01
C PRO A 57 -14.44 -15.16 -0.35
N GLU A 58 -15.03 -14.68 -1.44
CA GLU A 58 -14.66 -15.13 -2.78
C GLU A 58 -13.32 -14.57 -3.26
N ASN A 59 -12.88 -13.43 -2.70
CA ASN A 59 -11.63 -12.79 -3.12
C ASN A 59 -10.67 -12.49 -1.96
N ASN A 60 -10.91 -13.05 -0.77
CA ASN A 60 -10.13 -12.69 0.43
C ASN A 60 -8.69 -13.22 0.41
N ASP A 61 -8.35 -14.13 -0.49
CA ASP A 61 -6.97 -14.59 -0.65
C ASP A 61 -6.02 -13.44 -1.01
N ILE A 62 -6.54 -12.36 -1.58
CA ILE A 62 -5.73 -11.20 -1.91
C ILE A 62 -5.11 -10.55 -0.66
N LEU A 63 -5.80 -10.64 0.49
CA LEU A 63 -5.28 -10.09 1.74
C LEU A 63 -4.02 -10.83 2.19
N VAL A 64 -4.01 -12.16 2.06
CA VAL A 64 -2.83 -12.97 2.39
C VAL A 64 -1.68 -12.60 1.46
N LYS A 65 -1.95 -12.48 0.15
CA LYS A 65 -0.92 -12.12 -0.82
C LYS A 65 -0.32 -10.75 -0.52
N ILE A 66 -1.14 -9.77 -0.17
CA ILE A 66 -0.69 -8.42 0.17
C ILE A 66 0.22 -8.46 1.39
N LEU A 67 -0.22 -9.11 2.47
CA LEU A 67 0.54 -9.13 3.72
C LEU A 67 1.84 -9.92 3.59
N MET A 68 1.82 -11.02 2.85
CA MET A 68 3.03 -11.79 2.61
C MET A 68 4.04 -11.00 1.76
N ARG A 69 3.55 -10.25 0.76
CA ARG A 69 4.43 -9.38 -0.03
C ARG A 69 4.98 -8.24 0.80
N ALA A 70 4.17 -7.69 1.72
CA ALA A 70 4.62 -6.66 2.64
C ALA A 70 5.84 -7.10 3.44
N LYS A 71 5.81 -8.33 3.97
CA LYS A 71 6.97 -8.89 4.70
C LYS A 71 8.23 -8.91 3.83
N GLU A 72 8.09 -9.32 2.57
CA GLU A 72 9.23 -9.46 1.68
C GLU A 72 9.83 -8.10 1.29
N VAL A 73 9.01 -7.12 0.96
CA VAL A 73 9.53 -5.80 0.61
C VAL A 73 10.10 -5.08 1.84
N ALA A 74 9.54 -5.31 3.03
CA ALA A 74 10.11 -4.78 4.27
C ALA A 74 11.55 -5.28 4.46
N LYS A 75 11.77 -6.56 4.20
CA LYS A 75 13.09 -7.16 4.29
C LYS A 75 14.05 -6.56 3.25
N GLU A 76 13.57 -6.39 2.02
CA GLU A 76 14.37 -5.80 0.94
C GLU A 76 14.79 -4.36 1.25
N TYR A 77 13.97 -3.63 1.99
CA TYR A 77 14.23 -2.24 2.37
C TYR A 77 14.86 -2.11 3.76
N ASN A 78 15.34 -3.21 4.32
CA ASN A 78 16.05 -3.24 5.62
C ASN A 78 15.18 -2.74 6.77
N THR A 79 13.86 -2.98 6.72
CA THR A 79 12.95 -2.59 7.79
C THR A 79 12.37 -3.79 8.52
N GLN A 80 12.89 -4.99 8.29
CA GLN A 80 12.40 -6.20 8.94
C GLN A 80 12.40 -6.03 10.46
N GLY A 81 11.23 -6.30 11.07
CA GLY A 81 11.07 -6.15 12.52
C GLY A 81 10.79 -4.72 12.98
N LYS A 82 10.74 -3.75 12.08
CA LYS A 82 10.66 -2.32 12.43
C LYS A 82 9.81 -1.55 11.40
N TYR A 83 8.62 -2.04 11.12
CA TYR A 83 7.72 -1.37 10.16
C TYR A 83 6.28 -1.47 10.66
N LYS A 84 5.43 -0.63 10.11
CA LYS A 84 3.99 -0.72 10.36
C LYS A 84 3.25 -0.84 9.05
N ILE A 85 2.10 -1.49 9.12
CA ILE A 85 1.18 -1.68 8.00
C ILE A 85 -0.10 -0.95 8.34
N VAL A 86 -0.60 -0.13 7.42
CA VAL A 86 -1.83 0.64 7.61
C VAL A 86 -2.66 0.57 6.34
N THR A 87 -3.96 0.32 6.48
CA THR A 87 -4.91 0.53 5.39
C THR A 87 -6.06 1.37 5.91
N ASN A 88 -6.46 2.38 5.13
CA ASN A 88 -7.53 3.28 5.51
C ASN A 88 -8.81 2.85 4.80
N VAL A 89 -9.91 2.78 5.55
CA VAL A 89 -11.20 2.36 5.03
C VAL A 89 -12.16 3.54 5.14
N GLY A 90 -12.47 4.15 3.98
CA GLY A 90 -13.41 5.25 3.91
C GLY A 90 -12.77 6.62 4.08
N GLU A 91 -13.49 7.62 3.58
CA GLU A 91 -13.02 9.02 3.59
C GLU A 91 -12.76 9.54 5.01
N LEU A 92 -13.66 9.22 5.95
CA LEU A 92 -13.53 9.71 7.32
C LEU A 92 -12.36 9.08 8.07
N ALA A 93 -11.80 7.99 7.54
CA ALA A 93 -10.60 7.36 8.10
C ALA A 93 -9.34 7.74 7.32
N GLY A 94 -9.44 8.70 6.39
CA GLY A 94 -8.30 9.22 5.67
C GLY A 94 -8.02 8.56 4.32
N GLN A 95 -8.93 7.73 3.81
CA GLN A 95 -8.74 7.16 2.49
C GLN A 95 -8.97 8.23 1.43
N THR A 96 -7.98 8.47 0.58
CA THR A 96 -8.06 9.49 -0.46
C THR A 96 -8.14 8.90 -1.86
N VAL A 97 -7.64 7.69 -2.06
CA VAL A 97 -7.75 6.95 -3.32
C VAL A 97 -8.58 5.70 -3.05
N PHE A 98 -9.69 5.53 -3.76
CA PHE A 98 -10.64 4.45 -3.50
C PHE A 98 -10.32 3.21 -4.33
N HIS A 99 -9.08 2.78 -4.21
CA HIS A 99 -8.53 1.51 -4.65
C HIS A 99 -7.71 1.01 -3.45
N MET A 100 -8.10 -0.12 -2.89
CA MET A 100 -7.50 -0.65 -1.67
C MET A 100 -5.98 -0.67 -1.76
N HIS A 101 -5.32 -0.09 -0.78
CA HIS A 101 -3.87 -0.13 -0.69
C HIS A 101 -3.44 -0.16 0.77
N PHE A 102 -2.33 -0.81 0.99
CA PHE A 102 -1.75 -0.93 2.33
C PHE A 102 -0.45 -0.15 2.32
N HIS A 103 -0.32 0.76 3.28
CA HIS A 103 0.91 1.49 3.50
C HIS A 103 1.88 0.64 4.30
N LEU A 104 3.12 0.56 3.85
CA LEU A 104 4.21 0.00 4.62
C LEU A 104 5.14 1.16 4.97
N LEU A 105 5.31 1.41 6.26
CA LEU A 105 6.10 2.55 6.74
C LEU A 105 7.18 2.04 7.68
N GLY A 106 8.39 2.51 7.48
CA GLY A 106 9.53 2.09 8.29
C GLY A 106 10.74 2.95 8.04
N GLY A 107 11.90 2.49 8.50
CA GLY A 107 13.16 3.18 8.31
C GLY A 107 13.47 4.23 9.36
N TRP A 108 12.70 4.28 10.44
CA TRP A 108 12.95 5.21 11.54
C TRP A 108 14.17 4.79 12.33
N GLU A 109 14.89 5.78 12.86
CA GLU A 109 16.06 5.55 13.69
C GLU A 109 15.79 5.68 15.17
N SER A 110 14.58 6.19 15.55
CA SER A 110 14.23 6.39 16.95
C SER A 110 12.71 6.32 17.13
N LYS A 111 12.27 6.08 18.37
CA LYS A 111 10.85 6.08 18.71
C LYS A 111 10.23 7.47 18.54
N GLU A 112 11.02 8.52 18.77
CA GLU A 112 10.53 9.88 18.60
C GLU A 112 10.15 10.18 17.17
N GLN A 113 10.90 9.66 16.20
CA GLN A 113 10.56 9.82 14.79
C GLN A 113 9.22 9.14 14.48
N VAL A 114 9.01 7.94 14.99
CA VAL A 114 7.75 7.22 14.78
C VAL A 114 6.59 8.02 15.35
N GLU A 115 6.71 8.49 16.59
CA GLU A 115 5.65 9.22 17.24
C GLU A 115 5.29 10.51 16.52
N SER A 116 6.28 11.26 16.02
CA SER A 116 6.02 12.49 15.31
C SER A 116 5.30 12.26 13.99
N GLN A 117 5.43 11.08 13.40
CA GLN A 117 4.82 10.76 12.11
C GLN A 117 3.46 10.06 12.23
N LEU A 118 3.10 9.56 13.40
CA LEU A 118 1.82 8.87 13.60
C LEU A 118 0.61 9.72 13.24
N LYS A 119 0.69 11.03 13.46
CA LYS A 119 -0.40 11.95 13.19
C LYS A 119 -0.69 12.11 11.69
N GLN A 120 0.21 11.67 10.83
CA GLN A 120 0.10 11.86 9.39
C GLN A 120 -0.52 10.67 8.67
N ILE A 121 -0.87 9.63 9.41
CA ILE A 121 -1.31 8.35 8.80
C ILE A 121 -2.73 8.00 9.23
#